data_915c2fdb8a0fed398f491104102bfb05
#
_entry.id   915c2fdb8a0fed398f491104102bfb05
#
_cell.length_a   1.000
_cell.length_b   1.000
_cell.length_c   1.000
_cell.angle_alpha   90.00
_cell.angle_beta   90.00
_cell.angle_gamma   90.00
#
_symmetry.space_group_name_H-M   'P 1'
#
loop_
_entity.id
_entity.type
_entity.pdbx_description
1 polymer ?
#
loop_
_entity_poly.entity_id
_entity_poly.type
_entity_poly.pdbx_seq_one_letter_code
_entity_poly.pdbx_strand_id
1 'polypeptide(L)'
;LKNEIGVAIPVTKLDRTQVIWEKIFPHSRLLRKPDRLEIISDKCNNPYNALRMSQGERVVFYLIAAALSASPDSILIIEDPEVHLHGSIMSSLRDYIEQERPDCTFVYLTHDIEFATTRTGGIRIWVKSYDADQHSWDYELIENQELFPEEVYLELLGSRKPILFIEGTDSSSIDIKLYPYIFPEYM
;
A
#
# COMPACT_ATOMS: atom_id res chain seq x y z
N LEU A 1 -7.40 36.29 5.30
CA LEU A 1 -7.29 36.65 3.87
C LEU A 1 -8.45 36.11 3.01
N LYS A 2 -9.09 34.94 3.39
CA LYS A 2 -10.20 34.34 2.61
C LYS A 2 -11.49 35.19 2.64
N ASN A 3 -11.67 36.04 3.63
CA ASN A 3 -12.93 36.75 3.84
C ASN A 3 -12.96 38.19 3.26
N GLU A 4 -11.85 38.70 2.75
CA GLU A 4 -11.79 40.12 2.32
C GLU A 4 -12.08 40.35 0.83
N ILE A 5 -12.06 39.30 -0.02
CA ILE A 5 -12.19 39.52 -1.48
C ILE A 5 -13.44 38.81 -2.08
N GLY A 6 -14.22 38.08 -1.29
CA GLY A 6 -15.45 37.42 -1.80
C GLY A 6 -15.25 36.35 -2.90
N VAL A 7 -13.99 36.03 -3.25
CA VAL A 7 -13.67 35.03 -4.25
C VAL A 7 -13.35 33.70 -3.54
N ALA A 8 -14.16 32.67 -3.80
CA ALA A 8 -13.87 31.32 -3.33
C ALA A 8 -12.53 30.86 -3.93
N ILE A 9 -11.52 30.65 -3.07
CA ILE A 9 -10.23 30.09 -3.52
C ILE A 9 -10.49 28.64 -3.94
N PRO A 10 -10.12 28.24 -5.18
CA PRO A 10 -10.34 26.88 -5.64
C PRO A 10 -9.57 25.88 -4.78
N VAL A 11 -10.19 24.75 -4.47
CA VAL A 11 -9.57 23.64 -3.74
C VAL A 11 -8.44 23.07 -4.58
N THR A 12 -7.23 23.09 -4.06
CA THR A 12 -6.05 22.56 -4.75
C THR A 12 -5.90 21.06 -4.54
N LYS A 13 -5.08 20.40 -5.38
CA LYS A 13 -4.69 18.99 -5.18
C LYS A 13 -4.06 18.76 -3.81
N LEU A 14 -3.30 19.73 -3.31
CA LEU A 14 -2.68 19.63 -1.99
C LEU A 14 -3.71 19.80 -0.86
N ASP A 15 -4.80 20.56 -1.04
CA ASP A 15 -5.91 20.59 -0.09
C ASP A 15 -6.59 19.22 0.01
N ARG A 16 -6.81 18.56 -1.14
CA ARG A 16 -7.35 17.20 -1.19
C ARG A 16 -6.39 16.18 -0.56
N THR A 17 -5.10 16.28 -0.87
CA THR A 17 -4.06 15.44 -0.24
C THR A 17 -4.12 15.54 1.29
N GLN A 18 -4.23 16.77 1.81
CA GLN A 18 -4.33 17.00 3.25
C GLN A 18 -5.58 16.32 3.85
N VAL A 19 -6.72 16.44 3.19
CA VAL A 19 -7.98 15.83 3.67
C VAL A 19 -7.85 14.30 3.73
N ILE A 20 -7.30 13.66 2.70
CA ILE A 20 -7.11 12.21 2.69
C ILE A 20 -6.08 11.80 3.74
N TRP A 21 -4.96 12.53 3.83
CA TRP A 21 -3.93 12.29 4.85
C TRP A 21 -4.49 12.28 6.26
N GLU A 22 -5.29 13.29 6.62
CA GLU A 22 -5.87 13.42 7.95
C GLU A 22 -6.93 12.33 8.25
N LYS A 23 -7.56 11.77 7.22
CA LYS A 23 -8.43 10.60 7.38
C LYS A 23 -7.65 9.32 7.65
N ILE A 24 -6.49 9.14 7.01
CA ILE A 24 -5.63 7.97 7.17
C ILE A 24 -4.82 8.06 8.48
N PHE A 25 -4.32 9.23 8.79
CA PHE A 25 -3.55 9.53 9.99
C PHE A 25 -4.26 10.58 10.86
N PRO A 26 -5.32 10.23 11.60
CA PRO A 26 -6.15 11.18 12.33
C PRO A 26 -5.39 11.97 13.41
N HIS A 27 -4.22 11.48 13.84
CA HIS A 27 -3.35 12.16 14.80
C HIS A 27 -2.21 12.93 14.15
N SER A 28 -2.26 13.14 12.82
CA SER A 28 -1.19 13.80 12.06
C SER A 28 -1.79 14.76 11.05
N ARG A 29 -1.25 15.98 10.99
CA ARG A 29 -1.70 17.03 10.06
C ARG A 29 -0.57 17.53 9.19
N LEU A 30 -0.87 17.82 7.93
CA LEU A 30 0.05 18.45 7.00
C LEU A 30 -0.04 19.97 7.17
N LEU A 31 1.11 20.60 7.41
CA LEU A 31 1.24 22.05 7.53
C LEU A 31 1.97 22.60 6.31
N ARG A 32 1.34 23.51 5.60
CA ARG A 32 1.95 24.20 4.48
C ARG A 32 2.78 25.37 4.96
N LYS A 33 4.01 25.43 4.52
CA LYS A 33 4.86 26.61 4.59
C LYS A 33 5.16 27.12 3.19
N PRO A 34 5.62 28.36 3.01
CA PRO A 34 5.89 28.91 1.69
C PRO A 34 6.92 28.10 0.89
N ASP A 35 7.87 27.49 1.55
CA ASP A 35 9.04 26.81 0.98
C ASP A 35 9.08 25.29 1.27
N ARG A 36 8.18 24.79 2.13
CA ARG A 36 8.22 23.38 2.55
C ARG A 36 6.89 22.89 3.08
N LEU A 37 6.79 21.57 3.18
CA LEU A 37 5.73 20.87 3.87
C LEU A 37 6.26 20.36 5.22
N GLU A 38 5.49 20.56 6.26
CA GLU A 38 5.76 20.05 7.61
C GLU A 38 4.62 19.16 8.09
N ILE A 39 4.92 18.30 9.04
CA ILE A 39 3.94 17.42 9.70
C ILE A 39 3.94 17.76 11.17
N ILE A 40 2.76 17.84 11.76
CA ILE A 40 2.56 17.93 13.21
C ILE A 40 1.73 16.72 13.65
N SER A 41 2.19 16.06 14.72
CA SER A 41 1.45 14.99 15.38
C SER A 41 0.89 15.48 16.69
N ASP A 42 -0.31 15.03 17.06
CA ASP A 42 -0.92 15.34 18.36
C ASP A 42 -0.07 14.88 19.56
N LYS A 43 0.83 13.91 19.32
CA LYS A 43 1.77 13.40 20.33
C LYS A 43 3.05 14.25 20.46
N CYS A 44 3.29 15.15 19.53
CA CYS A 44 4.51 15.94 19.49
C CYS A 44 4.17 17.37 19.03
N ASN A 45 4.34 18.34 19.93
CA ASN A 45 4.04 19.76 19.62
C ASN A 45 5.03 20.40 18.63
N ASN A 46 6.12 19.71 18.28
CA ASN A 46 7.12 20.23 17.34
C ASN A 46 6.89 19.67 15.94
N PRO A 47 6.53 20.52 14.96
CA PRO A 47 6.44 20.10 13.57
C PRO A 47 7.79 19.61 13.04
N TYR A 48 7.77 18.61 12.19
CA TYR A 48 8.97 18.14 11.47
C TYR A 48 8.78 18.27 9.96
N ASN A 49 9.90 18.45 9.27
CA ASN A 49 9.90 18.56 7.81
C ASN A 49 9.44 17.26 7.16
N ALA A 50 8.64 17.33 6.10
CA ALA A 50 8.15 16.18 5.34
C ALA A 50 9.28 15.25 4.82
N LEU A 51 10.48 15.76 4.64
CA LEU A 51 11.66 14.95 4.29
C LEU A 51 12.02 13.94 5.38
N ARG A 52 11.53 14.11 6.61
CA ARG A 52 11.71 13.20 7.74
C ARG A 52 10.53 12.24 7.96
N MET A 53 9.60 12.18 7.04
CA MET A 53 8.54 11.19 7.04
C MET A 53 9.12 9.79 7.18
N SER A 54 8.46 8.94 7.95
CA SER A 54 8.69 7.49 7.94
C SER A 54 8.44 6.93 6.53
N GLN A 55 8.86 5.71 6.29
CA GLN A 55 8.71 5.09 4.98
C GLN A 55 7.23 4.90 4.63
N GLY A 56 6.40 4.45 5.58
CA GLY A 56 4.95 4.32 5.39
C GLY A 56 4.27 5.67 5.11
N GLU A 57 4.61 6.73 5.88
CA GLU A 57 4.09 8.07 5.62
C GLU A 57 4.44 8.58 4.22
N ARG A 58 5.67 8.33 3.75
CA ARG A 58 6.09 8.70 2.39
C ARG A 58 5.30 7.96 1.32
N VAL A 59 5.08 6.67 1.49
CA VAL A 59 4.29 5.86 0.55
C VAL A 59 2.85 6.37 0.48
N VAL A 60 2.21 6.61 1.61
CA VAL A 60 0.85 7.17 1.67
C VAL A 60 0.78 8.53 0.96
N PHE A 61 1.70 9.44 1.30
CA PHE A 61 1.73 10.77 0.67
C PHE A 61 1.95 10.69 -0.84
N TYR A 62 2.88 9.83 -1.27
CA TYR A 62 3.19 9.64 -2.68
C TYR A 62 1.98 9.09 -3.46
N LEU A 63 1.33 8.05 -2.96
CA LEU A 63 0.18 7.44 -3.64
C LEU A 63 -1.01 8.40 -3.76
N ILE A 64 -1.30 9.18 -2.71
CA ILE A 64 -2.33 10.21 -2.76
C ILE A 64 -1.97 11.26 -3.82
N ALA A 65 -0.73 11.79 -3.77
CA ALA A 65 -0.29 12.84 -4.67
C ALA A 65 -0.24 12.37 -6.13
N ALA A 66 0.21 11.13 -6.39
CA ALA A 66 0.23 10.52 -7.70
C ALA A 66 -1.18 10.35 -8.27
N ALA A 67 -2.10 9.76 -7.50
CA ALA A 67 -3.48 9.57 -7.91
C ALA A 67 -4.18 10.91 -8.22
N LEU A 68 -4.05 11.91 -7.34
CA LEU A 68 -4.64 13.23 -7.56
C LEU A 68 -3.97 14.03 -8.69
N SER A 69 -2.75 13.66 -9.09
CA SER A 69 -2.02 14.34 -10.17
C SER A 69 -2.21 13.70 -11.53
N ALA A 70 -2.69 12.47 -11.59
CA ALA A 70 -2.95 11.77 -12.84
C ALA A 70 -3.96 12.53 -13.71
N SER A 71 -3.83 12.40 -15.02
CA SER A 71 -4.79 12.96 -15.98
C SER A 71 -6.16 12.28 -15.82
N PRO A 72 -7.27 12.92 -16.23
CA PRO A 72 -8.55 12.24 -16.31
C PRO A 72 -8.47 10.98 -17.18
N ASP A 73 -9.29 9.98 -16.85
CA ASP A 73 -9.42 8.72 -17.58
C ASP A 73 -8.11 7.90 -17.68
N SER A 74 -7.18 8.12 -16.74
CA SER A 74 -5.90 7.40 -16.71
C SER A 74 -6.06 6.00 -16.12
N ILE A 75 -5.15 5.10 -16.53
CA ILE A 75 -4.90 3.82 -15.86
C ILE A 75 -3.74 4.01 -14.89
N LEU A 76 -4.00 3.76 -13.62
CA LEU A 76 -3.02 3.84 -12.55
C LEU A 76 -2.60 2.43 -12.15
N ILE A 77 -1.36 2.07 -12.44
CA ILE A 77 -0.79 0.77 -12.07
C ILE A 77 0.02 0.97 -10.79
N ILE A 78 -0.33 0.24 -9.76
CA ILE A 78 0.31 0.28 -8.43
C ILE A 78 0.84 -1.12 -8.14
N GLU A 79 2.16 -1.21 -8.07
CA GLU A 79 2.88 -2.45 -7.77
C GLU A 79 3.19 -2.51 -6.27
N ASP A 80 3.03 -3.70 -5.68
CA ASP A 80 3.27 -4.01 -4.26
C ASP A 80 2.73 -2.93 -3.30
N PRO A 81 1.43 -2.60 -3.38
CA PRO A 81 0.85 -1.50 -2.60
C PRO A 81 0.95 -1.73 -1.08
N GLU A 82 1.10 -2.97 -0.64
CA GLU A 82 1.23 -3.38 0.75
C GLU A 82 2.61 -3.11 1.34
N VAL A 83 3.63 -2.88 0.51
CA VAL A 83 5.00 -2.68 1.00
C VAL A 83 5.09 -1.43 1.87
N HIS A 84 5.63 -1.61 3.08
CA HIS A 84 5.77 -0.59 4.13
C HIS A 84 4.49 -0.05 4.75
N LEU A 85 3.33 -0.62 4.44
CA LEU A 85 2.04 -0.21 5.02
C LEU A 85 1.39 -1.38 5.76
N HIS A 86 0.75 -1.07 6.87
CA HIS A 86 -0.13 -2.03 7.52
C HIS A 86 -1.39 -2.23 6.66
N GLY A 87 -1.89 -3.46 6.56
CA GLY A 87 -3.03 -3.80 5.69
C GLY A 87 -4.26 -2.90 5.87
N SER A 88 -4.58 -2.50 7.11
CA SER A 88 -5.69 -1.59 7.38
C SER A 88 -5.48 -0.18 6.82
N ILE A 89 -4.23 0.33 6.85
CA ILE A 89 -3.89 1.63 6.27
C ILE A 89 -3.99 1.55 4.75
N MET A 90 -3.47 0.47 4.16
CA MET A 90 -3.50 0.30 2.72
C MET A 90 -4.93 0.18 2.17
N SER A 91 -5.80 -0.59 2.83
CA SER A 91 -7.21 -0.72 2.44
C SER A 91 -7.93 0.63 2.49
N SER A 92 -7.74 1.41 3.57
CA SER A 92 -8.32 2.74 3.70
C SER A 92 -7.78 3.71 2.65
N LEU A 93 -6.47 3.69 2.39
CA LEU A 93 -5.82 4.52 1.37
C LEU A 93 -6.40 4.23 -0.01
N ARG A 94 -6.49 2.96 -0.40
CA ARG A 94 -7.09 2.52 -1.65
C ARG A 94 -8.50 3.09 -1.81
N ASP A 95 -9.36 2.88 -0.81
CA ASP A 95 -10.74 3.31 -0.87
C ASP A 95 -10.85 4.83 -1.03
N TYR A 96 -10.01 5.62 -0.35
CA TYR A 96 -10.02 7.08 -0.48
C TYR A 96 -9.51 7.56 -1.85
N ILE A 97 -8.44 6.99 -2.38
CA ILE A 97 -7.93 7.44 -3.69
C ILE A 97 -8.87 7.06 -4.83
N GLU A 98 -9.52 5.89 -4.76
CA GLU A 98 -10.50 5.46 -5.75
C GLU A 98 -11.78 6.33 -5.69
N GLN A 99 -12.25 6.69 -4.49
CA GLN A 99 -13.38 7.61 -4.32
C GLN A 99 -13.08 9.01 -4.86
N GLU A 100 -11.87 9.49 -4.72
CA GLU A 100 -11.45 10.81 -5.23
C GLU A 100 -11.22 10.82 -6.75
N ARG A 101 -10.99 9.64 -7.34
CA ARG A 101 -10.68 9.48 -8.77
C ARG A 101 -11.53 8.39 -9.43
N PRO A 102 -12.87 8.55 -9.40
CA PRO A 102 -13.79 7.59 -10.05
C PRO A 102 -13.66 7.59 -11.58
N ASP A 103 -12.99 8.60 -12.13
CA ASP A 103 -12.64 8.74 -13.54
C ASP A 103 -11.46 7.85 -13.96
N CYS A 104 -10.67 7.34 -13.02
CA CYS A 104 -9.48 6.54 -13.31
C CYS A 104 -9.73 5.04 -13.11
N THR A 105 -8.98 4.24 -13.86
CA THR A 105 -8.93 2.79 -13.64
C THR A 105 -7.70 2.46 -12.78
N PHE A 106 -7.91 1.74 -11.69
CA PHE A 106 -6.83 1.29 -10.82
C PHE A 106 -6.51 -0.17 -11.06
N VAL A 107 -5.23 -0.47 -11.25
CA VAL A 107 -4.69 -1.83 -11.40
C VAL A 107 -3.66 -2.04 -10.29
N TYR A 108 -3.91 -3.00 -9.44
CA TYR A 108 -2.99 -3.37 -8.35
C TYR A 108 -2.30 -4.67 -8.70
N LEU A 109 -0.97 -4.65 -8.70
CA LEU A 109 -0.14 -5.84 -8.83
C LEU A 109 0.33 -6.21 -7.43
N THR A 110 -0.14 -7.31 -6.89
CA THR A 110 0.14 -7.72 -5.51
C THR A 110 0.30 -9.22 -5.39
N HIS A 111 1.10 -9.64 -4.44
CA HIS A 111 1.18 -11.02 -3.98
C HIS A 111 0.53 -11.19 -2.59
N ASP A 112 -0.05 -10.13 -2.02
CA ASP A 112 -0.76 -10.16 -0.75
C ASP A 112 -2.23 -10.56 -0.95
N ILE A 113 -2.56 -11.79 -0.55
CA ILE A 113 -3.92 -12.34 -0.64
C ILE A 113 -4.89 -11.53 0.24
N GLU A 114 -4.47 -11.08 1.41
CA GLU A 114 -5.31 -10.31 2.32
C GLU A 114 -5.71 -8.98 1.65
N PHE A 115 -4.74 -8.26 1.08
CA PHE A 115 -5.03 -7.06 0.32
C PHE A 115 -5.99 -7.34 -0.85
N ALA A 116 -5.75 -8.40 -1.62
CA ALA A 116 -6.57 -8.76 -2.77
C ALA A 116 -8.02 -9.16 -2.39
N THR A 117 -8.23 -9.74 -1.19
CA THR A 117 -9.57 -10.17 -0.72
C THR A 117 -10.38 -9.08 -0.05
N THR A 118 -9.73 -8.05 0.52
CA THR A 118 -10.42 -6.99 1.29
C THR A 118 -11.31 -6.09 0.44
N ARG A 119 -11.21 -6.13 -0.89
CA ARG A 119 -12.04 -5.33 -1.78
C ARG A 119 -13.27 -6.11 -2.24
N THR A 120 -14.45 -5.54 -2.01
CA THR A 120 -15.70 -5.98 -2.64
C THR A 120 -15.86 -5.30 -3.99
N GLY A 121 -15.94 -6.07 -5.05
CA GLY A 121 -16.02 -5.57 -6.43
C GLY A 121 -14.64 -5.42 -7.09
N GLY A 122 -14.64 -5.38 -8.40
CA GLY A 122 -13.42 -5.42 -9.21
C GLY A 122 -13.11 -6.81 -9.74
N ILE A 123 -12.27 -6.86 -10.76
CA ILE A 123 -11.82 -8.10 -11.41
C ILE A 123 -10.54 -8.55 -10.74
N ARG A 124 -10.45 -9.82 -10.37
CA ARG A 124 -9.23 -10.45 -9.86
C ARG A 124 -8.68 -11.40 -10.90
N ILE A 125 -7.41 -11.26 -11.19
CA ILE A 125 -6.70 -12.08 -12.16
C ILE A 125 -5.54 -12.76 -11.43
N TRP A 126 -5.55 -14.06 -11.43
CA TRP A 126 -4.41 -14.84 -10.97
C TRP A 126 -3.50 -15.13 -12.15
N VAL A 127 -2.32 -14.56 -12.14
CA VAL A 127 -1.28 -14.83 -13.14
C VAL A 127 -0.44 -16.00 -12.65
N LYS A 128 -0.51 -17.13 -13.34
CA LYS A 128 0.15 -18.38 -12.98
C LYS A 128 1.58 -18.45 -13.52
N SER A 129 1.75 -18.16 -14.80
CA SER A 129 3.06 -18.24 -15.45
C SER A 129 3.15 -17.39 -16.70
N TYR A 130 4.36 -17.24 -17.20
CA TYR A 130 4.65 -16.63 -18.50
C TYR A 130 5.54 -17.56 -19.31
N ASP A 131 5.08 -17.92 -20.52
CA ASP A 131 5.87 -18.67 -21.49
C ASP A 131 6.64 -17.68 -22.38
N ALA A 132 7.96 -17.65 -22.21
CA ALA A 132 8.83 -16.74 -22.95
C ALA A 132 8.98 -17.11 -24.42
N ASP A 133 8.83 -18.39 -24.78
CA ASP A 133 8.97 -18.86 -26.15
C ASP A 133 7.72 -18.55 -26.98
N GLN A 134 6.56 -18.68 -26.37
CA GLN A 134 5.27 -18.39 -26.98
C GLN A 134 4.77 -16.96 -26.76
N HIS A 135 5.47 -16.17 -25.94
CA HIS A 135 5.05 -14.83 -25.49
C HIS A 135 3.61 -14.81 -24.96
N SER A 136 3.24 -15.82 -24.18
CA SER A 136 1.88 -15.99 -23.65
C SER A 136 1.85 -16.07 -22.14
N TRP A 137 0.76 -15.52 -21.57
CA TRP A 137 0.48 -15.57 -20.15
C TRP A 137 -0.53 -16.68 -19.87
N ASP A 138 -0.25 -17.50 -18.86
CA ASP A 138 -1.25 -18.37 -18.23
C ASP A 138 -1.87 -17.62 -17.05
N TYR A 139 -3.18 -17.40 -17.12
CA TYR A 139 -3.91 -16.66 -16.09
C TYR A 139 -5.33 -17.17 -15.93
N GLU A 140 -5.92 -16.92 -14.77
CA GLU A 140 -7.28 -17.29 -14.44
C GLU A 140 -8.04 -16.09 -13.84
N LEU A 141 -9.28 -15.93 -14.28
CA LEU A 141 -10.21 -14.96 -13.69
C LEU A 141 -10.86 -15.59 -12.46
N ILE A 142 -10.71 -14.94 -11.30
CA ILE A 142 -11.31 -15.40 -10.06
C ILE A 142 -12.72 -14.80 -9.96
N GLU A 143 -13.72 -15.62 -10.30
CA GLU A 143 -15.13 -15.21 -10.33
C GLU A 143 -15.73 -15.08 -8.92
N ASN A 144 -15.30 -15.93 -7.98
CA ASN A 144 -15.79 -15.87 -6.61
C ASN A 144 -15.02 -14.81 -5.82
N GLN A 145 -15.71 -13.72 -5.49
CA GLN A 145 -15.12 -12.58 -4.80
C GLN A 145 -14.83 -12.81 -3.31
N GLU A 146 -15.36 -13.87 -2.72
CA GLU A 146 -15.22 -14.12 -1.28
C GLU A 146 -14.11 -15.10 -0.94
N LEU A 147 -13.75 -15.98 -1.87
CA LEU A 147 -12.76 -17.05 -1.62
C LEU A 147 -11.83 -17.21 -2.83
N PHE A 148 -10.54 -17.14 -2.59
CA PHE A 148 -9.57 -17.62 -3.57
C PHE A 148 -9.59 -19.14 -3.63
N PRO A 149 -9.38 -19.77 -4.81
CA PRO A 149 -9.14 -21.21 -4.91
C PRO A 149 -8.00 -21.66 -3.98
N GLU A 150 -8.10 -22.86 -3.42
CA GLU A 150 -7.07 -23.39 -2.50
C GLU A 150 -5.69 -23.44 -3.16
N GLU A 151 -5.66 -23.65 -4.47
CA GLU A 151 -4.44 -23.65 -5.26
C GLU A 151 -3.69 -22.32 -5.19
N VAL A 152 -4.40 -21.17 -5.20
CA VAL A 152 -3.79 -19.84 -5.07
C VAL A 152 -3.08 -19.70 -3.73
N TYR A 153 -3.73 -20.15 -2.63
CA TYR A 153 -3.11 -20.11 -1.32
C TYR A 153 -1.88 -21.04 -1.24
N LEU A 154 -1.96 -22.21 -1.86
CA LEU A 154 -0.85 -23.16 -1.87
C LEU A 154 0.34 -22.66 -2.68
N GLU A 155 0.09 -21.96 -3.78
CA GLU A 155 1.14 -21.44 -4.64
C GLU A 155 1.80 -20.18 -4.06
N LEU A 156 1.00 -19.22 -3.57
CA LEU A 156 1.51 -17.96 -3.01
C LEU A 156 2.15 -18.13 -1.62
N LEU A 157 1.60 -19.02 -0.79
CA LEU A 157 2.16 -19.30 0.54
C LEU A 157 3.27 -20.36 0.52
N GLY A 158 3.53 -20.92 -0.66
CA GLY A 158 4.41 -22.08 -0.81
C GLY A 158 3.78 -23.36 -0.28
N SER A 159 4.50 -24.48 -0.45
CA SER A 159 4.07 -25.73 0.18
C SER A 159 3.87 -25.48 1.68
N ARG A 160 2.81 -25.98 2.27
CA ARG A 160 2.43 -25.88 3.71
C ARG A 160 3.52 -26.36 4.69
N LYS A 161 4.78 -26.23 4.32
CA LYS A 161 5.88 -26.47 5.24
C LYS A 161 5.92 -25.31 6.20
N PRO A 162 5.81 -25.55 7.49
CA PRO A 162 5.99 -24.50 8.47
C PRO A 162 7.36 -23.87 8.24
N ILE A 163 7.41 -22.52 8.18
CA ILE A 163 8.63 -21.77 7.97
C ILE A 163 9.02 -21.16 9.32
N LEU A 164 10.23 -21.45 9.77
CA LEU A 164 10.80 -20.84 10.94
C LEU A 164 11.62 -19.62 10.51
N PHE A 165 11.15 -18.42 10.86
CA PHE A 165 11.93 -17.19 10.69
C PHE A 165 12.89 -17.03 11.86
N ILE A 166 14.17 -16.91 11.57
CA ILE A 166 15.23 -16.71 12.56
C ILE A 166 15.81 -15.31 12.37
N GLU A 167 15.85 -14.51 13.43
CA GLU A 167 16.52 -13.23 13.40
C GLU A 167 18.03 -13.44 13.57
N GLY A 168 18.81 -12.96 12.62
CA GLY A 168 20.27 -13.03 12.65
C GLY A 168 20.86 -13.15 11.25
N THR A 169 21.88 -12.34 10.99
CA THR A 169 22.48 -12.20 9.65
C THR A 169 23.80 -12.93 9.48
N ASP A 170 24.37 -13.51 10.52
CA ASP A 170 25.65 -14.19 10.46
C ASP A 170 25.68 -15.54 11.18
N SER A 171 26.65 -16.36 10.82
CA SER A 171 26.89 -17.70 11.38
C SER A 171 27.25 -17.70 12.88
N SER A 172 27.45 -16.54 13.49
CA SER A 172 27.76 -16.38 14.91
C SER A 172 26.51 -16.19 15.76
N SER A 173 25.36 -15.92 15.14
CA SER A 173 24.08 -15.76 15.82
C SER A 173 23.77 -16.97 16.71
N ILE A 174 23.36 -16.70 17.95
CA ILE A 174 22.94 -17.75 18.89
C ILE A 174 21.73 -18.50 18.34
N ASP A 175 20.85 -17.81 17.65
CA ASP A 175 19.62 -18.36 17.08
C ASP A 175 19.92 -19.41 16.01
N ILE A 176 20.81 -19.12 15.08
CA ILE A 176 21.25 -20.07 14.05
C ILE A 176 21.85 -21.35 14.65
N LYS A 177 22.49 -21.23 15.83
CA LYS A 177 23.07 -22.39 16.53
C LYS A 177 22.09 -23.16 17.38
N LEU A 178 21.09 -22.46 17.96
CA LEU A 178 20.15 -23.03 18.93
C LEU A 178 18.97 -23.72 18.25
N TYR A 179 18.39 -23.08 17.22
CA TYR A 179 17.18 -23.56 16.58
C TYR A 179 17.27 -24.95 15.93
N PRO A 180 18.41 -25.37 15.33
CA PRO A 180 18.57 -26.73 14.85
C PRO A 180 18.39 -27.82 15.93
N TYR A 181 18.70 -27.48 17.20
CA TYR A 181 18.51 -28.42 18.32
C TYR A 181 17.06 -28.42 18.83
N ILE A 182 16.37 -27.29 18.73
CA ILE A 182 15.00 -27.16 19.23
C ILE A 182 13.99 -27.65 18.19
N PHE A 183 14.29 -27.40 16.91
CA PHE A 183 13.39 -27.69 15.78
C PHE A 183 14.12 -28.46 14.67
N PRO A 184 14.56 -29.70 14.89
CA PRO A 184 15.34 -30.45 13.91
C PRO A 184 14.58 -30.76 12.62
N GLU A 185 13.26 -30.72 12.64
CA GLU A 185 12.38 -30.96 11.50
C GLU A 185 12.40 -29.85 10.43
N TYR A 186 13.03 -28.71 10.73
CA TYR A 186 13.13 -27.57 9.80
C TYR A 186 14.51 -27.41 9.16
N MET A 187 15.38 -28.39 9.34
CA MET A 187 16.76 -28.36 8.84
C MET A 187 16.88 -29.07 7.48
#